data_bdf5f75a0711b76f750e67c4a63a2689
#
_entry.id   bdf5f75a0711b76f750e67c4a63a2689
#
_cell.length_a   1.000
_cell.length_b   1.000
_cell.length_c   1.000
_cell.angle_alpha   90.00
_cell.angle_beta   90.00
_cell.angle_gamma   90.00
#
_symmetry.space_group_name_H-M   'P 1'
#
loop_
_entity.id
_entity.type
_entity.pdbx_description
1 polymer ?
#
loop_
_entity_poly.entity_id
_entity_poly.type
_entity_poly.pdbx_seq_one_letter_code
_entity_poly.pdbx_strand_id
1 'polypeptide(L)'
;QIWRDPVKFGKSTIFHADCFDWIEQQEDNSFQAVVTDPPYGLYEYSAEQQNKLRNGKGGVWRIPPSFDGHTRSPLPRFTTLSAQQLKDVKMFFFNWARLLVPKIVPGAHVVVASNPLLSYIVSGSLSDAGLERRGEIIRLTMTLRGGDRPKAAHDEFPNISVMPRSMWEPWLVYRKPIEGRVQDNLRKWGTGGFRRPSSERPFGDVISSAPTRKVERNLAPHPSLKPQAFLRQVVHAVLPMGKGTILDPFAGAGSTLAAAEAVGYESIGIEKDEHFFKMACDSIPRLSRLVPNVQH
;
A
#
# COMPACT_ATOMS: atom_id res chain seq x y z
N GLN A 1 21.05 7.38 -2.43
CA GLN A 1 21.92 6.92 -3.52
C GLN A 1 21.10 6.17 -4.55
N ILE A 2 21.24 6.51 -5.83
CA ILE A 2 20.65 5.78 -6.96
C ILE A 2 21.65 4.71 -7.36
N TRP A 3 21.23 3.44 -7.39
CA TRP A 3 22.11 2.31 -7.70
C TRP A 3 22.13 1.92 -9.17
N ARG A 4 21.08 2.33 -9.92
CA ARG A 4 20.94 2.11 -11.37
C ARG A 4 20.23 3.29 -11.99
N ASP A 5 20.37 3.45 -13.29
CA ASP A 5 19.60 4.43 -14.03
C ASP A 5 18.09 4.15 -13.89
N PRO A 6 17.26 5.19 -13.71
CA PRO A 6 15.83 5.02 -13.63
C PRO A 6 15.27 4.48 -14.95
N VAL A 7 14.22 3.66 -14.84
CA VAL A 7 13.52 3.10 -15.99
C VAL A 7 12.18 3.80 -16.16
N LYS A 8 11.93 4.28 -17.36
CA LYS A 8 10.69 4.98 -17.73
C LYS A 8 9.83 4.10 -18.62
N PHE A 9 8.53 4.02 -18.27
CA PHE A 9 7.51 3.46 -19.13
C PHE A 9 6.32 4.43 -19.20
N GLY A 10 6.06 4.97 -20.40
CA GLY A 10 5.01 5.98 -20.56
C GLY A 10 5.24 7.18 -19.65
N LYS A 11 4.29 7.42 -18.73
CA LYS A 11 4.37 8.48 -17.71
C LYS A 11 4.90 7.99 -16.36
N SER A 12 5.27 6.72 -16.24
CA SER A 12 5.79 6.10 -15.04
C SER A 12 7.32 6.04 -15.05
N THR A 13 7.94 6.35 -13.92
CA THR A 13 9.39 6.24 -13.75
C THR A 13 9.67 5.47 -12.45
N ILE A 14 10.53 4.46 -12.51
CA ILE A 14 10.95 3.70 -11.33
C ILE A 14 12.45 3.84 -11.10
N PHE A 15 12.83 4.07 -9.84
CA PHE A 15 14.20 4.21 -9.36
C PHE A 15 14.60 3.02 -8.50
N HIS A 16 15.79 2.50 -8.70
CA HIS A 16 16.42 1.56 -7.78
C HIS A 16 17.21 2.35 -6.75
N ALA A 17 16.63 2.58 -5.58
CA ALA A 17 17.19 3.42 -4.53
C ALA A 17 16.58 3.11 -3.16
N ASP A 18 17.22 3.60 -2.11
CA ASP A 18 16.58 3.72 -0.80
C ASP A 18 15.65 4.95 -0.82
N CYS A 19 14.41 4.79 -0.36
CA CYS A 19 13.43 5.87 -0.44
C CYS A 19 13.75 7.06 0.47
N PHE A 20 14.39 6.84 1.62
CA PHE A 20 14.82 7.93 2.51
C PHE A 20 15.85 8.82 1.83
N ASP A 21 16.90 8.21 1.29
CA ASP A 21 17.96 8.94 0.56
C ASP A 21 17.39 9.67 -0.67
N TRP A 22 16.49 9.00 -1.39
CA TRP A 22 15.89 9.58 -2.59
C TRP A 22 14.96 10.76 -2.28
N ILE A 23 14.08 10.64 -1.28
CA ILE A 23 13.14 11.68 -0.88
C ILE A 23 13.90 12.91 -0.37
N GLU A 24 14.96 12.72 0.43
CA GLU A 24 15.76 13.81 0.96
C GLU A 24 16.34 14.72 -0.14
N GLN A 25 16.69 14.16 -1.28
CA GLN A 25 17.29 14.87 -2.41
C GLN A 25 16.28 15.59 -3.31
N GLN A 26 14.97 15.38 -3.10
CA GLN A 26 13.95 16.03 -3.93
C GLN A 26 13.74 17.48 -3.53
N GLU A 27 13.30 18.28 -4.48
CA GLU A 27 12.85 19.65 -4.22
C GLU A 27 11.54 19.66 -3.43
N ASP A 28 11.32 20.70 -2.66
CA ASP A 28 10.07 20.90 -1.94
C ASP A 28 8.90 21.07 -2.92
N ASN A 29 7.72 20.68 -2.51
CA ASN A 29 6.48 20.77 -3.31
C ASN A 29 6.57 20.11 -4.69
N SER A 30 7.19 18.95 -4.76
CA SER A 30 7.38 18.20 -6.03
C SER A 30 6.24 17.24 -6.35
N PHE A 31 5.51 16.75 -5.34
CA PHE A 31 4.52 15.69 -5.55
C PHE A 31 3.13 16.10 -5.10
N GLN A 32 2.11 15.68 -5.84
CA GLN A 32 0.71 16.03 -5.62
C GLN A 32 -0.05 14.95 -4.86
N ALA A 33 0.44 13.74 -4.82
CA ALA A 33 -0.13 12.65 -4.01
C ALA A 33 0.89 11.56 -3.73
N VAL A 34 0.63 10.79 -2.68
CA VAL A 34 1.36 9.56 -2.34
C VAL A 34 0.35 8.44 -2.19
N VAL A 35 0.57 7.34 -2.90
CA VAL A 35 -0.19 6.09 -2.76
C VAL A 35 0.81 4.97 -2.62
N THR A 36 0.83 4.30 -1.47
CA THR A 36 1.87 3.32 -1.17
C THR A 36 1.39 2.19 -0.28
N ASP A 37 1.96 1.02 -0.50
CA ASP A 37 1.81 -0.16 0.35
C ASP A 37 3.18 -0.48 0.98
N PRO A 38 3.54 0.17 2.10
CA PRO A 38 4.85 0.04 2.73
C PRO A 38 5.03 -1.34 3.37
N PRO A 39 6.28 -1.75 3.66
CA PRO A 39 6.52 -2.95 4.44
C PRO A 39 5.91 -2.81 5.83
N TYR A 40 5.07 -3.76 6.22
CA TYR A 40 4.32 -3.74 7.50
C TYR A 40 5.16 -4.08 8.72
N GLY A 41 6.37 -4.52 8.55
CA GLY A 41 7.32 -4.82 9.59
C GLY A 41 8.72 -4.54 9.14
N LEU A 42 9.54 -3.97 10.03
CA LEU A 42 10.97 -3.73 9.82
C LEU A 42 11.78 -5.02 9.81
N TYR A 43 11.14 -6.13 10.16
CA TYR A 43 11.77 -7.44 10.25
C TYR A 43 11.32 -8.29 9.05
N GLU A 44 12.16 -8.33 8.05
CA GLU A 44 12.16 -9.44 7.11
C GLU A 44 12.41 -10.71 7.93
N TYR A 45 11.69 -11.79 7.59
CA TYR A 45 11.97 -13.07 8.22
C TYR A 45 13.45 -13.39 8.10
N SER A 46 14.09 -13.74 9.21
CA SER A 46 15.42 -14.32 9.17
C SER A 46 15.39 -15.56 8.27
N ALA A 47 16.54 -15.92 7.69
CA ALA A 47 16.66 -17.12 6.87
C ALA A 47 16.14 -18.37 7.61
N GLU A 48 16.31 -18.42 8.93
CA GLU A 48 15.79 -19.49 9.78
C GLU A 48 14.27 -19.51 9.85
N GLN A 49 13.63 -18.35 9.97
CA GLN A 49 12.17 -18.19 9.96
C GLN A 49 11.59 -18.52 8.59
N GLN A 50 12.27 -18.13 7.51
CA GLN A 50 11.88 -18.49 6.15
C GLN A 50 11.97 -20.00 5.91
N ASN A 51 13.02 -20.67 6.44
CA ASN A 51 13.16 -22.12 6.36
C ASN A 51 12.08 -22.84 7.19
N LYS A 52 11.73 -22.35 8.38
CA LYS A 52 10.60 -22.86 9.18
C LYS A 52 9.27 -22.71 8.43
N LEU A 53 9.07 -21.60 7.73
CA LEU A 53 7.91 -21.36 6.87
C LEU A 53 7.82 -22.37 5.72
N ARG A 54 8.94 -22.62 5.03
CA ARG A 54 9.01 -23.57 3.90
C ARG A 54 8.79 -25.02 4.34
N ASN A 55 9.29 -25.37 5.52
CA ASN A 55 9.24 -26.74 6.05
C ASN A 55 7.98 -27.06 6.89
N GLY A 56 7.06 -26.13 7.03
CA GLY A 56 5.82 -26.32 7.79
C GLY A 56 6.01 -26.56 9.29
N LYS A 57 7.20 -26.20 9.83
CA LYS A 57 7.54 -26.33 11.26
C LYS A 57 7.39 -24.98 11.97
N GLY A 58 6.98 -25.01 13.24
CA GLY A 58 6.99 -23.82 14.08
C GLY A 58 5.69 -23.01 14.11
N GLY A 59 4.53 -23.64 13.90
CA GLY A 59 3.23 -22.98 14.04
C GLY A 59 2.83 -22.09 12.88
N VAL A 60 3.51 -22.24 11.75
CA VAL A 60 3.05 -21.69 10.49
C VAL A 60 2.03 -22.66 9.92
N TRP A 61 0.80 -22.20 9.79
CA TRP A 61 -0.27 -23.02 9.21
C TRP A 61 0.02 -23.25 7.74
N ARG A 62 -0.07 -24.51 7.30
CA ARG A 62 -0.39 -24.79 5.90
C ARG A 62 -1.77 -24.19 5.68
N ILE A 63 -1.83 -23.16 4.87
CA ILE A 63 -3.10 -22.58 4.47
C ILE A 63 -3.79 -23.67 3.63
N PRO A 64 -4.91 -24.25 4.08
CA PRO A 64 -5.67 -25.14 3.22
C PRO A 64 -6.04 -24.37 1.95
N PRO A 65 -6.18 -25.04 0.80
CA PRO A 65 -6.68 -24.38 -0.39
C PRO A 65 -7.93 -23.61 0.01
N SER A 66 -7.95 -22.32 -0.33
CA SER A 66 -9.09 -21.47 -0.03
C SER A 66 -10.35 -22.05 -0.69
N PHE A 67 -11.52 -21.70 -0.19
CA PHE A 67 -12.81 -22.10 -0.78
C PHE A 67 -12.94 -21.74 -2.26
N ASP A 68 -12.07 -20.88 -2.78
CA ASP A 68 -11.97 -20.48 -4.19
C ASP A 68 -10.91 -21.26 -4.99
N GLY A 69 -10.27 -22.29 -4.41
CA GLY A 69 -9.27 -23.14 -5.06
C GLY A 69 -7.90 -22.48 -5.32
N HIS A 70 -7.63 -21.29 -4.80
CA HIS A 70 -6.36 -20.60 -5.01
C HIS A 70 -5.32 -20.91 -3.93
N THR A 71 -4.09 -21.22 -4.35
CA THR A 71 -2.94 -21.34 -3.45
C THR A 71 -2.51 -19.95 -3.01
N ARG A 72 -2.53 -19.68 -1.71
CA ARG A 72 -2.12 -18.40 -1.14
C ARG A 72 -0.77 -18.51 -0.46
N SER A 73 0.05 -17.47 -0.58
CA SER A 73 1.31 -17.39 0.16
C SER A 73 1.04 -17.23 1.66
N PRO A 74 1.86 -17.86 2.54
CA PRO A 74 1.75 -17.68 3.98
C PRO A 74 1.92 -16.19 4.33
N LEU A 75 0.97 -15.61 5.04
CA LEU A 75 1.07 -14.26 5.54
C LEU A 75 1.91 -14.22 6.83
N PRO A 76 2.77 -13.21 7.01
CA PRO A 76 3.51 -13.04 8.25
C PRO A 76 2.57 -12.93 9.46
N ARG A 77 2.89 -13.61 10.56
CA ARG A 77 2.19 -13.42 11.82
C ARG A 77 2.71 -12.16 12.51
N PHE A 78 1.93 -11.09 12.50
CA PHE A 78 2.24 -9.86 13.23
C PHE A 78 1.68 -9.85 14.66
N THR A 79 1.22 -10.98 15.17
CA THR A 79 0.45 -11.07 16.41
C THR A 79 1.26 -10.86 17.68
N THR A 80 2.58 -10.78 17.61
CA THR A 80 3.43 -10.62 18.81
C THR A 80 4.66 -9.76 18.50
N LEU A 81 4.45 -8.47 18.19
CA LEU A 81 5.55 -7.53 18.20
C LEU A 81 5.90 -7.19 19.64
N SER A 82 7.20 -7.19 19.96
CA SER A 82 7.69 -6.69 21.24
C SER A 82 7.47 -5.18 21.35
N ALA A 83 7.52 -4.64 22.58
CA ALA A 83 7.43 -3.19 22.80
C ALA A 83 8.52 -2.42 22.03
N GLN A 84 9.72 -3.01 21.89
CA GLN A 84 10.80 -2.40 21.10
C GLN A 84 10.48 -2.41 19.60
N GLN A 85 9.94 -3.49 19.09
CA GLN A 85 9.54 -3.57 17.66
C GLN A 85 8.43 -2.58 17.34
N LEU A 86 7.48 -2.35 18.25
CA LEU A 86 6.44 -1.33 18.09
C LEU A 86 7.03 0.09 18.05
N LYS A 87 8.03 0.37 18.89
CA LYS A 87 8.77 1.65 18.85
C LYS A 87 9.52 1.83 17.52
N ASP A 88 10.15 0.77 17.02
CA ASP A 88 10.88 0.82 15.76
C ASP A 88 9.94 1.10 14.56
N VAL A 89 8.77 0.48 14.54
CA VAL A 89 7.72 0.78 13.54
C VAL A 89 7.28 2.24 13.63
N LYS A 90 7.02 2.73 14.83
CA LYS A 90 6.65 4.14 15.06
C LYS A 90 7.72 5.09 14.53
N MET A 91 8.97 4.85 14.86
CA MET A 91 10.10 5.70 14.43
C MET A 91 10.31 5.64 12.92
N PHE A 92 10.17 4.48 12.32
CA PHE A 92 10.27 4.33 10.86
C PHE A 92 9.25 5.23 10.14
N PHE A 93 7.97 5.11 10.47
CA PHE A 93 6.93 5.89 9.80
C PHE A 93 6.99 7.37 10.15
N PHE A 94 7.37 7.72 11.37
CA PHE A 94 7.55 9.10 11.76
C PHE A 94 8.70 9.75 10.96
N ASN A 95 9.85 9.13 10.87
CA ASN A 95 11.01 9.65 10.15
C ASN A 95 10.72 9.74 8.65
N TRP A 96 10.07 8.72 8.08
CA TRP A 96 9.63 8.72 6.69
C TRP A 96 8.69 9.91 6.39
N ALA A 97 7.66 10.08 7.20
CA ALA A 97 6.70 11.17 7.02
C ALA A 97 7.34 12.56 7.21
N ARG A 98 8.28 12.69 8.14
CA ARG A 98 9.04 13.93 8.35
C ARG A 98 9.86 14.33 7.11
N LEU A 99 10.45 13.39 6.43
CA LEU A 99 11.15 13.64 5.16
C LEU A 99 10.17 13.95 4.02
N LEU A 100 9.03 13.26 3.99
CA LEU A 100 8.05 13.37 2.92
C LEU A 100 7.29 14.70 2.92
N VAL A 101 6.87 15.18 4.09
CA VAL A 101 5.97 16.34 4.23
C VAL A 101 6.43 17.60 3.47
N PRO A 102 7.71 18.03 3.51
CA PRO A 102 8.13 19.18 2.71
C PRO A 102 8.13 18.92 1.21
N LYS A 103 8.20 17.67 0.77
CA LYS A 103 8.31 17.29 -0.66
C LYS A 103 6.98 17.21 -1.39
N ILE A 104 5.88 17.09 -0.65
CA ILE A 104 4.53 17.12 -1.20
C ILE A 104 3.96 18.54 -1.11
N VAL A 105 3.07 18.87 -2.04
CA VAL A 105 2.41 20.19 -2.06
C VAL A 105 1.35 20.30 -0.95
N PRO A 106 1.02 21.50 -0.47
CA PRO A 106 -0.12 21.69 0.42
C PRO A 106 -1.39 21.03 -0.13
N GLY A 107 -2.13 20.34 0.72
CA GLY A 107 -3.34 19.63 0.33
C GLY A 107 -3.14 18.27 -0.36
N ALA A 108 -1.90 17.87 -0.63
CA ALA A 108 -1.61 16.54 -1.19
C ALA A 108 -2.07 15.44 -0.24
N HIS A 109 -2.78 14.45 -0.78
CA HIS A 109 -3.18 13.27 -0.03
C HIS A 109 -2.06 12.23 0.02
N VAL A 110 -1.94 11.60 1.18
CA VAL A 110 -1.03 10.48 1.45
C VAL A 110 -1.89 9.29 1.85
N VAL A 111 -1.93 8.30 0.99
CA VAL A 111 -2.75 7.09 1.18
C VAL A 111 -1.81 5.91 1.40
N VAL A 112 -1.89 5.31 2.59
CA VAL A 112 -0.94 4.30 3.07
C VAL A 112 -1.70 3.04 3.46
N ALA A 113 -1.44 1.93 2.77
CA ALA A 113 -1.95 0.63 3.16
C ALA A 113 -1.42 0.22 4.53
N SER A 114 -2.24 -0.40 5.33
CA SER A 114 -1.87 -0.90 6.65
C SER A 114 -2.64 -2.18 6.98
N ASN A 115 -2.46 -2.68 8.18
CA ASN A 115 -3.26 -3.77 8.69
C ASN A 115 -3.98 -3.32 9.99
N PRO A 116 -5.10 -3.96 10.36
CA PRO A 116 -5.88 -3.54 11.53
C PRO A 116 -5.11 -3.57 12.86
N LEU A 117 -4.07 -4.41 12.97
CA LEU A 117 -3.30 -4.56 14.21
C LEU A 117 -2.28 -3.44 14.43
N LEU A 118 -1.71 -2.89 13.34
CA LEU A 118 -0.64 -1.88 13.39
C LEU A 118 -1.08 -0.50 12.92
N SER A 119 -2.28 -0.37 12.35
CA SER A 119 -2.77 0.87 11.77
C SER A 119 -2.77 2.04 12.77
N TYR A 120 -3.04 1.80 14.05
CA TYR A 120 -3.03 2.84 15.08
C TYR A 120 -1.63 3.44 15.30
N ILE A 121 -0.57 2.63 15.19
CA ILE A 121 0.83 3.09 15.34
C ILE A 121 1.23 3.90 14.11
N VAL A 122 0.99 3.37 12.92
CA VAL A 122 1.27 4.07 11.65
C VAL A 122 0.52 5.40 11.62
N SER A 123 -0.77 5.37 11.96
CA SER A 123 -1.64 6.54 12.01
C SER A 123 -1.10 7.62 12.97
N GLY A 124 -0.76 7.25 14.19
CA GLY A 124 -0.18 8.18 15.18
C GLY A 124 1.14 8.78 14.70
N SER A 125 2.00 7.98 14.08
CA SER A 125 3.29 8.43 13.55
C SER A 125 3.14 9.47 12.44
N LEU A 126 2.21 9.27 11.51
CA LEU A 126 1.94 10.21 10.42
C LEU A 126 1.34 11.52 10.94
N SER A 127 0.45 11.44 11.93
CA SER A 127 -0.12 12.63 12.59
C SER A 127 0.95 13.43 13.35
N ASP A 128 1.81 12.76 14.08
CA ASP A 128 2.91 13.39 14.82
C ASP A 128 3.92 14.09 13.88
N ALA A 129 4.05 13.61 12.66
CA ALA A 129 4.91 14.22 11.63
C ALA A 129 4.30 15.46 10.95
N GLY A 130 3.04 15.81 11.24
CA GLY A 130 2.38 17.01 10.74
C GLY A 130 1.35 16.77 9.62
N LEU A 131 1.00 15.53 9.33
CA LEU A 131 -0.09 15.20 8.40
C LEU A 131 -1.45 15.23 9.11
N GLU A 132 -2.46 15.73 8.42
CA GLU A 132 -3.84 15.71 8.90
C GLU A 132 -4.49 14.36 8.60
N ARG A 133 -5.06 13.71 9.61
CA ARG A 133 -5.87 12.51 9.39
C ARG A 133 -7.18 12.88 8.72
N ARG A 134 -7.50 12.21 7.60
CA ARG A 134 -8.73 12.42 6.82
C ARG A 134 -9.67 11.21 6.81
N GLY A 135 -9.30 10.13 7.47
CA GLY A 135 -10.08 8.91 7.56
C GLY A 135 -9.33 7.70 7.03
N GLU A 136 -10.06 6.74 6.54
CA GLU A 136 -9.55 5.49 5.97
C GLU A 136 -10.36 5.11 4.74
N ILE A 137 -9.70 4.54 3.74
CA ILE A 137 -10.36 3.79 2.69
C ILE A 137 -10.38 2.33 3.13
N ILE A 138 -11.56 1.75 3.18
CA ILE A 138 -11.77 0.35 3.55
C ILE A 138 -11.83 -0.51 2.29
N ARG A 139 -10.81 -1.32 2.10
CA ARG A 139 -10.83 -2.35 1.07
C ARG A 139 -11.50 -3.58 1.64
N LEU A 140 -12.74 -3.86 1.23
CA LEU A 140 -13.45 -5.07 1.62
C LEU A 140 -12.86 -6.26 0.86
N THR A 141 -12.13 -7.10 1.58
CA THR A 141 -11.54 -8.32 1.04
C THR A 141 -11.35 -9.32 2.16
N MET A 142 -11.72 -10.57 1.93
CA MET A 142 -11.48 -11.61 2.90
C MET A 142 -9.97 -11.86 3.00
N THR A 143 -9.42 -11.66 4.18
CA THR A 143 -8.05 -12.05 4.50
C THR A 143 -8.06 -13.42 5.19
N LEU A 144 -6.89 -14.08 5.22
CA LEU A 144 -6.76 -15.36 5.92
C LEU A 144 -6.41 -15.19 7.41
N ARG A 145 -6.47 -13.96 7.92
CA ARG A 145 -6.15 -13.66 9.32
C ARG A 145 -7.37 -13.79 10.21
N GLY A 146 -7.16 -14.39 11.37
CA GLY A 146 -8.20 -14.58 12.37
C GLY A 146 -9.17 -15.71 12.05
N GLY A 147 -10.12 -15.92 12.93
CA GLY A 147 -11.08 -17.02 12.84
C GLY A 147 -10.55 -18.38 13.29
N ASP A 148 -9.28 -18.44 13.71
CA ASP A 148 -8.70 -19.70 14.20
C ASP A 148 -9.22 -20.06 15.57
N ARG A 149 -9.48 -21.36 15.79
CA ARG A 149 -9.80 -21.92 17.10
C ARG A 149 -8.57 -21.89 18.02
N PRO A 150 -8.75 -22.01 19.37
CA PRO A 150 -7.63 -22.10 20.29
C PRO A 150 -6.66 -23.22 19.90
N LYS A 151 -5.38 -22.89 19.82
CA LYS A 151 -4.34 -23.86 19.46
C LYS A 151 -4.26 -24.98 20.46
N ALA A 152 -4.17 -26.22 19.97
CA ALA A 152 -4.13 -27.45 20.78
C ALA A 152 -5.38 -27.69 21.66
N ALA A 153 -6.44 -26.90 21.50
CA ALA A 153 -7.69 -27.03 22.26
C ALA A 153 -8.93 -26.82 21.36
N HIS A 154 -8.78 -27.05 20.04
CA HIS A 154 -9.84 -26.82 19.07
C HIS A 154 -11.02 -27.78 19.21
N ASP A 155 -10.80 -28.99 19.76
CA ASP A 155 -11.86 -29.96 20.05
C ASP A 155 -12.60 -29.62 21.35
N GLU A 156 -11.89 -29.03 22.32
CA GLU A 156 -12.48 -28.55 23.58
C GLU A 156 -13.32 -27.28 23.36
N PHE A 157 -12.87 -26.39 22.46
CA PHE A 157 -13.54 -25.12 22.16
C PHE A 157 -13.94 -25.01 20.69
N PRO A 158 -14.81 -25.88 20.18
CA PRO A 158 -15.10 -25.94 18.74
C PRO A 158 -15.82 -24.70 18.19
N ASN A 159 -16.49 -23.95 19.05
CA ASN A 159 -17.29 -22.76 18.69
C ASN A 159 -16.60 -21.43 19.05
N ILE A 160 -15.30 -21.46 19.38
CA ILE A 160 -14.55 -20.28 19.78
C ILE A 160 -13.50 -19.96 18.73
N SER A 161 -13.47 -18.71 18.30
CA SER A 161 -12.35 -18.13 17.55
C SER A 161 -11.55 -17.20 18.45
N VAL A 162 -10.23 -17.30 18.40
CA VAL A 162 -9.32 -16.46 19.22
C VAL A 162 -9.43 -14.99 18.81
N MET A 163 -9.62 -14.74 17.51
CA MET A 163 -9.81 -13.40 16.96
C MET A 163 -10.89 -13.44 15.87
N PRO A 164 -11.57 -12.33 15.61
CA PRO A 164 -12.42 -12.23 14.43
C PRO A 164 -11.63 -12.52 13.15
N ARG A 165 -12.27 -13.14 12.16
CA ARG A 165 -11.68 -13.21 10.82
C ARG A 165 -11.65 -11.81 10.22
N SER A 166 -10.48 -11.38 9.79
CA SER A 166 -10.34 -10.11 9.09
C SER A 166 -10.96 -10.16 7.70
N MET A 167 -11.85 -9.23 7.41
CA MET A 167 -12.59 -9.11 6.15
C MET A 167 -12.38 -7.76 5.47
N TRP A 168 -11.37 -7.03 5.88
CA TRP A 168 -11.05 -5.73 5.33
C TRP A 168 -9.57 -5.38 5.52
N GLU A 169 -9.10 -4.47 4.69
CA GLU A 169 -7.76 -3.90 4.77
C GLU A 169 -7.89 -2.37 4.83
N PRO A 170 -7.28 -1.71 5.85
CA PRO A 170 -7.30 -0.26 5.95
C PRO A 170 -6.26 0.35 5.02
N TRP A 171 -6.68 1.39 4.31
CA TRP A 171 -5.80 2.33 3.62
C TRP A 171 -5.96 3.67 4.30
N LEU A 172 -4.97 4.07 5.10
CA LEU A 172 -4.98 5.29 5.89
C LEU A 172 -4.93 6.49 4.96
N VAL A 173 -5.81 7.47 5.19
CA VAL A 173 -5.90 8.69 4.39
C VAL A 173 -5.44 9.89 5.20
N TYR A 174 -4.37 10.49 4.74
CA TYR A 174 -3.79 11.71 5.28
C TYR A 174 -3.72 12.79 4.23
N ARG A 175 -3.60 14.02 4.68
CA ARG A 175 -3.42 15.19 3.81
C ARG A 175 -2.39 16.13 4.44
N LYS A 176 -1.48 16.66 3.64
CA LYS A 176 -0.71 17.82 4.07
C LYS A 176 -1.67 19.00 4.28
N PRO A 177 -1.55 19.78 5.37
CA PRO A 177 -2.41 20.93 5.58
C PRO A 177 -2.53 21.82 4.35
N ILE A 178 -3.75 22.29 4.10
CA ILE A 178 -4.05 23.19 2.98
C ILE A 178 -3.64 24.63 3.28
N GLU A 179 -3.41 25.40 2.24
CA GLU A 179 -3.28 26.85 2.31
C GLU A 179 -4.65 27.51 2.08
N GLY A 180 -5.15 28.25 3.07
CA GLY A 180 -6.43 28.95 2.98
C GLY A 180 -7.63 27.99 2.91
N ARG A 181 -8.56 28.27 2.03
CA ARG A 181 -9.74 27.42 1.79
C ARG A 181 -9.42 26.33 0.75
N VAL A 182 -10.22 25.26 0.72
CA VAL A 182 -10.04 24.16 -0.24
C VAL A 182 -10.02 24.67 -1.69
N GLN A 183 -10.93 25.55 -2.06
CA GLN A 183 -10.97 26.09 -3.42
C GLN A 183 -9.73 26.91 -3.79
N ASP A 184 -9.14 27.63 -2.84
CA ASP A 184 -7.93 28.41 -3.06
C ASP A 184 -6.71 27.47 -3.23
N ASN A 185 -6.66 26.43 -2.43
CA ASN A 185 -5.63 25.39 -2.53
C ASN A 185 -5.73 24.61 -3.85
N LEU A 186 -6.95 24.31 -4.31
CA LEU A 186 -7.17 23.68 -5.61
C LEU A 186 -6.71 24.56 -6.77
N ARG A 187 -6.96 25.87 -6.72
CA ARG A 187 -6.49 26.82 -7.74
C ARG A 187 -4.98 26.93 -7.78
N LYS A 188 -4.35 26.99 -6.61
CA LYS A 188 -2.89 27.19 -6.49
C LYS A 188 -2.09 25.91 -6.72
N TRP A 189 -2.49 24.82 -6.08
CA TRP A 189 -1.73 23.57 -6.02
C TRP A 189 -2.36 22.40 -6.78
N GLY A 190 -3.64 22.50 -7.13
CA GLY A 190 -4.37 21.40 -7.76
C GLY A 190 -4.72 20.25 -6.83
N THR A 191 -4.67 20.48 -5.52
CA THR A 191 -4.82 19.47 -4.47
C THR A 191 -5.74 19.97 -3.36
N GLY A 192 -6.13 19.07 -2.45
CA GLY A 192 -6.95 19.39 -1.27
C GLY A 192 -8.27 18.64 -1.20
N GLY A 193 -8.64 17.92 -2.26
CA GLY A 193 -9.86 17.11 -2.34
C GLY A 193 -9.62 15.83 -3.12
N PHE A 194 -10.69 15.06 -3.33
CA PHE A 194 -10.70 13.84 -4.15
C PHE A 194 -11.45 14.05 -5.45
N ARG A 195 -10.90 13.49 -6.54
CA ARG A 195 -11.60 13.46 -7.82
C ARG A 195 -12.78 12.52 -7.76
N ARG A 196 -13.94 13.00 -8.19
CA ARG A 196 -15.15 12.18 -8.31
C ARG A 196 -15.00 11.17 -9.45
N PRO A 197 -15.54 9.95 -9.35
CA PRO A 197 -15.67 9.03 -10.47
C PRO A 197 -16.55 9.61 -11.60
N SER A 198 -17.55 10.41 -11.25
CA SER A 198 -18.39 11.17 -12.17
C SER A 198 -18.91 12.45 -11.48
N SER A 199 -19.53 13.36 -12.24
CA SER A 199 -20.17 14.55 -11.67
C SER A 199 -21.24 14.22 -10.61
N GLU A 200 -21.94 13.10 -10.82
CA GLU A 200 -23.09 12.66 -10.01
C GLU A 200 -22.68 11.84 -8.79
N ARG A 201 -21.49 11.23 -8.83
CA ARG A 201 -21.07 10.25 -7.82
C ARG A 201 -19.77 10.69 -7.12
N PRO A 202 -19.80 10.88 -5.79
CA PRO A 202 -18.58 11.11 -5.03
C PRO A 202 -17.73 9.83 -4.93
N PHE A 203 -16.43 10.01 -4.70
CA PHE A 203 -15.55 8.91 -4.34
C PHE A 203 -15.92 8.39 -2.95
N GLY A 204 -16.16 7.09 -2.84
CA GLY A 204 -16.54 6.44 -1.58
C GLY A 204 -15.33 5.81 -0.89
N ASP A 205 -15.37 5.80 0.43
CA ASP A 205 -14.30 5.26 1.27
C ASP A 205 -14.41 3.74 1.54
N VAL A 206 -15.43 3.08 1.03
CA VAL A 206 -15.56 1.61 1.10
C VAL A 206 -15.56 1.05 -0.30
N ILE A 207 -14.57 0.21 -0.60
CA ILE A 207 -14.39 -0.39 -1.92
C ILE A 207 -14.40 -1.90 -1.80
N SER A 208 -15.37 -2.55 -2.45
CA SER A 208 -15.37 -4.00 -2.61
C SER A 208 -14.22 -4.42 -3.52
N SER A 209 -13.46 -5.39 -3.10
CA SER A 209 -12.28 -5.87 -3.83
C SER A 209 -12.18 -7.39 -3.75
N ALA A 210 -11.97 -8.01 -4.90
CA ALA A 210 -11.58 -9.40 -4.94
C ALA A 210 -10.10 -9.57 -4.55
N PRO A 211 -9.66 -10.76 -4.14
CA PRO A 211 -8.24 -11.09 -4.09
C PRO A 211 -7.57 -10.85 -5.44
N THR A 212 -6.28 -10.54 -5.41
CA THR A 212 -5.50 -10.37 -6.66
C THR A 212 -5.61 -11.60 -7.53
N ARG A 213 -6.04 -11.43 -8.77
CA ARG A 213 -6.31 -12.54 -9.69
C ARG A 213 -5.03 -13.25 -10.10
N LYS A 214 -5.15 -14.53 -10.48
CA LYS A 214 -4.04 -15.35 -10.97
C LYS A 214 -3.31 -14.70 -12.14
N VAL A 215 -4.04 -14.08 -13.05
CA VAL A 215 -3.45 -13.35 -14.21
C VAL A 215 -2.51 -12.26 -13.73
N GLU A 216 -2.92 -11.42 -12.79
CA GLU A 216 -2.08 -10.36 -12.23
C GLU A 216 -0.87 -10.93 -11.50
N ARG A 217 -1.07 -11.96 -10.69
CA ARG A 217 0.02 -12.63 -9.96
C ARG A 217 1.04 -13.30 -10.89
N ASN A 218 0.61 -13.80 -12.03
CA ASN A 218 1.52 -14.37 -13.02
C ASN A 218 2.36 -13.28 -13.72
N LEU A 219 1.78 -12.08 -13.91
CA LEU A 219 2.51 -10.94 -14.47
C LEU A 219 3.50 -10.32 -13.48
N ALA A 220 3.16 -10.34 -12.20
CA ALA A 220 3.95 -9.75 -11.12
C ALA A 220 3.86 -10.62 -9.87
N PRO A 221 4.69 -11.67 -9.73
CA PRO A 221 4.63 -12.60 -8.59
C PRO A 221 5.19 -12.01 -7.31
N HIS A 222 4.66 -10.87 -6.89
CA HIS A 222 5.01 -10.20 -5.65
C HIS A 222 4.08 -10.68 -4.51
N PRO A 223 4.59 -10.92 -3.29
CA PRO A 223 3.79 -11.45 -2.18
C PRO A 223 2.64 -10.54 -1.72
N SER A 224 2.79 -9.23 -1.91
CA SER A 224 1.80 -8.21 -1.50
C SER A 224 1.15 -7.50 -2.69
N LEU A 225 1.06 -8.14 -3.85
CA LEU A 225 0.49 -7.54 -5.05
C LEU A 225 -0.96 -7.13 -4.81
N LYS A 226 -1.28 -5.86 -5.04
CA LYS A 226 -2.65 -5.33 -4.93
C LYS A 226 -3.38 -5.37 -6.27
N PRO A 227 -4.70 -5.63 -6.29
CA PRO A 227 -5.47 -5.69 -7.52
C PRO A 227 -5.51 -4.35 -8.26
N GLN A 228 -5.35 -4.39 -9.56
CA GLN A 228 -5.44 -3.19 -10.41
C GLN A 228 -6.83 -2.53 -10.34
N ALA A 229 -7.89 -3.32 -10.25
CA ALA A 229 -9.26 -2.80 -10.11
C ALA A 229 -9.44 -1.92 -8.87
N PHE A 230 -8.80 -2.26 -7.76
CA PHE A 230 -8.79 -1.45 -6.55
C PHE A 230 -7.89 -0.23 -6.67
N LEU A 231 -6.62 -0.44 -7.05
CA LEU A 231 -5.62 0.64 -7.11
C LEU A 231 -6.00 1.74 -8.09
N ARG A 232 -6.57 1.40 -9.24
CA ARG A 232 -7.00 2.41 -10.23
C ARG A 232 -8.08 3.34 -9.69
N GLN A 233 -8.97 2.87 -8.84
CA GLN A 233 -9.98 3.71 -8.19
C GLN A 233 -9.34 4.70 -7.20
N VAL A 234 -8.42 4.22 -6.37
CA VAL A 234 -7.70 5.06 -5.41
C VAL A 234 -6.81 6.07 -6.13
N VAL A 235 -6.04 5.64 -7.11
CA VAL A 235 -5.14 6.49 -7.90
C VAL A 235 -5.92 7.57 -8.63
N HIS A 236 -7.03 7.23 -9.28
CA HIS A 236 -7.89 8.22 -9.95
C HIS A 236 -8.37 9.31 -8.98
N ALA A 237 -8.74 8.93 -7.77
CA ALA A 237 -9.32 9.84 -6.78
C ALA A 237 -8.32 10.82 -6.18
N VAL A 238 -7.04 10.46 -6.04
CA VAL A 238 -6.05 11.27 -5.29
C VAL A 238 -5.53 12.48 -6.03
N LEU A 239 -5.76 12.60 -7.32
CA LEU A 239 -5.46 13.80 -8.11
C LEU A 239 -6.76 14.48 -8.55
N PRO A 240 -7.30 15.42 -7.72
CA PRO A 240 -8.63 15.97 -7.94
C PRO A 240 -8.80 16.70 -9.28
N MET A 241 -7.72 17.29 -9.80
CA MET A 241 -7.71 17.99 -11.09
C MET A 241 -7.26 17.09 -12.26
N GLY A 242 -6.99 15.80 -12.01
CA GLY A 242 -6.46 14.88 -13.01
C GLY A 242 -5.04 15.20 -13.50
N LYS A 243 -4.30 15.98 -12.73
CA LYS A 243 -2.94 16.45 -13.05
C LYS A 243 -2.05 16.37 -11.82
N GLY A 244 -0.78 16.09 -12.04
CA GLY A 244 0.24 16.00 -11.01
C GLY A 244 0.98 14.68 -11.06
N THR A 245 1.90 14.50 -10.13
CA THR A 245 2.73 13.31 -10.00
C THR A 245 2.36 12.56 -8.73
N ILE A 246 2.07 11.27 -8.86
CA ILE A 246 1.88 10.33 -7.75
C ILE A 246 3.23 9.71 -7.42
N LEU A 247 3.57 9.71 -6.13
CA LEU A 247 4.75 9.05 -5.60
C LEU A 247 4.37 7.75 -4.91
N ASP A 248 5.08 6.67 -5.20
CA ASP A 248 5.07 5.42 -4.43
C ASP A 248 6.48 5.11 -3.92
N PRO A 249 6.82 5.48 -2.67
CA PRO A 249 8.15 5.27 -2.12
C PRO A 249 8.53 3.81 -1.87
N PHE A 250 7.56 2.91 -1.91
CA PHE A 250 7.73 1.47 -1.67
C PHE A 250 7.07 0.69 -2.81
N ALA A 251 7.59 0.88 -4.02
CA ALA A 251 6.92 0.49 -5.25
C ALA A 251 6.72 -1.03 -5.43
N GLY A 252 7.55 -1.86 -4.81
CA GLY A 252 7.47 -3.31 -4.97
C GLY A 252 7.51 -3.73 -6.43
N ALA A 253 6.50 -4.47 -6.87
CA ALA A 253 6.35 -4.88 -8.26
C ALA A 253 5.76 -3.80 -9.19
N GLY A 254 5.55 -2.57 -8.68
CA GLY A 254 5.08 -1.45 -9.48
C GLY A 254 3.57 -1.37 -9.72
N SER A 255 2.77 -2.01 -8.88
CA SER A 255 1.30 -2.01 -9.03
C SER A 255 0.68 -0.61 -9.05
N THR A 256 1.14 0.28 -8.16
CA THR A 256 0.65 1.67 -8.10
C THR A 256 1.01 2.44 -9.37
N LEU A 257 2.25 2.27 -9.85
CA LEU A 257 2.70 2.92 -11.10
C LEU A 257 1.92 2.41 -12.30
N ALA A 258 1.66 1.11 -12.37
CA ALA A 258 0.83 0.51 -13.41
C ALA A 258 -0.61 1.05 -13.37
N ALA A 259 -1.18 1.23 -12.20
CA ALA A 259 -2.50 1.83 -12.02
C ALA A 259 -2.52 3.30 -12.47
N ALA A 260 -1.49 4.07 -12.12
CA ALA A 260 -1.34 5.47 -12.55
C ALA A 260 -1.21 5.58 -14.07
N GLU A 261 -0.40 4.72 -14.69
CA GLU A 261 -0.26 4.66 -16.16
C GLU A 261 -1.58 4.33 -16.83
N ALA A 262 -2.33 3.35 -16.32
CA ALA A 262 -3.65 2.98 -16.86
C ALA A 262 -4.67 4.12 -16.77
N VAL A 263 -4.60 4.93 -15.73
CA VAL A 263 -5.46 6.12 -15.52
C VAL A 263 -4.98 7.32 -16.35
N GLY A 264 -3.72 7.32 -16.78
CA GLY A 264 -3.11 8.40 -17.56
C GLY A 264 -2.39 9.45 -16.72
N TYR A 265 -1.99 9.12 -15.49
CA TYR A 265 -1.27 10.01 -14.59
C TYR A 265 0.24 9.77 -14.61
N GLU A 266 0.99 10.82 -14.32
CA GLU A 266 2.42 10.70 -14.04
C GLU A 266 2.66 10.05 -12.68
N SER A 267 3.64 9.17 -12.61
CA SER A 267 4.01 8.52 -11.36
C SER A 267 5.51 8.26 -11.25
N ILE A 268 5.99 8.25 -10.01
CA ILE A 268 7.37 7.90 -9.66
C ILE A 268 7.31 6.86 -8.57
N GLY A 269 8.05 5.78 -8.75
CA GLY A 269 8.23 4.72 -7.76
C GLY A 269 9.69 4.56 -7.37
N ILE A 270 9.91 4.19 -6.11
CA ILE A 270 11.22 3.85 -5.57
C ILE A 270 11.15 2.42 -5.02
N GLU A 271 12.12 1.60 -5.42
CA GLU A 271 12.25 0.23 -4.93
C GLU A 271 13.70 -0.04 -4.55
N LYS A 272 13.89 -0.50 -3.34
CA LYS A 272 15.21 -0.80 -2.76
C LYS A 272 15.72 -2.18 -3.16
N ASP A 273 14.83 -3.16 -3.22
CA ASP A 273 15.17 -4.54 -3.55
C ASP A 273 15.38 -4.68 -5.05
N GLU A 274 16.56 -5.20 -5.44
CA GLU A 274 16.93 -5.36 -6.84
C GLU A 274 16.01 -6.32 -7.60
N HIS A 275 15.57 -7.39 -6.95
CA HIS A 275 14.67 -8.37 -7.55
C HIS A 275 13.31 -7.75 -7.85
N PHE A 276 12.75 -7.02 -6.89
CA PHE A 276 11.47 -6.34 -7.06
C PHE A 276 11.57 -5.16 -8.02
N PHE A 277 12.69 -4.44 -8.04
CA PHE A 277 12.93 -3.41 -9.05
C PHE A 277 12.89 -3.99 -10.48
N LYS A 278 13.60 -5.08 -10.71
CA LYS A 278 13.58 -5.78 -12.01
C LYS A 278 12.19 -6.30 -12.36
N MET A 279 11.48 -6.86 -11.37
CA MET A 279 10.09 -7.28 -11.53
C MET A 279 9.19 -6.11 -11.92
N ALA A 280 9.32 -4.96 -11.29
CA ALA A 280 8.55 -3.76 -11.61
C ALA A 280 8.81 -3.27 -13.04
N CYS A 281 10.05 -3.26 -13.49
CA CYS A 281 10.40 -2.89 -14.87
C CYS A 281 9.67 -3.75 -15.91
N ASP A 282 9.51 -5.04 -15.64
CA ASP A 282 8.80 -5.98 -16.49
C ASP A 282 7.28 -5.92 -16.32
N SER A 283 6.81 -5.73 -15.10
CA SER A 283 5.39 -5.82 -14.72
C SER A 283 4.59 -4.55 -15.03
N ILE A 284 5.17 -3.37 -14.87
CA ILE A 284 4.45 -2.09 -15.06
C ILE A 284 3.79 -2.02 -16.44
N PRO A 285 4.50 -2.28 -17.57
CA PRO A 285 3.88 -2.26 -18.89
C PRO A 285 2.72 -3.26 -19.03
N ARG A 286 2.87 -4.43 -18.48
CA ARG A 286 1.89 -5.53 -18.60
C ARG A 286 0.67 -5.29 -17.73
N LEU A 287 0.85 -4.92 -16.47
CA LEU A 287 -0.24 -4.59 -15.55
C LEU A 287 -1.03 -3.37 -16.01
N SER A 288 -0.36 -2.34 -16.57
CA SER A 288 -1.02 -1.12 -17.04
C SER A 288 -1.99 -1.37 -18.20
N ARG A 289 -1.74 -2.39 -19.01
CA ARG A 289 -2.58 -2.80 -20.16
C ARG A 289 -3.66 -3.80 -19.79
N LEU A 290 -3.62 -4.34 -18.58
CA LEU A 290 -4.62 -5.30 -18.14
C LEU A 290 -5.99 -4.62 -18.06
N VAL A 291 -7.03 -5.29 -18.58
CA VAL A 291 -8.41 -4.85 -18.41
C VAL A 291 -8.98 -5.59 -17.18
N PRO A 292 -9.15 -4.90 -16.05
CA PRO A 292 -9.74 -5.51 -14.88
C PRO A 292 -11.24 -5.76 -15.12
N ASN A 293 -11.74 -6.94 -14.71
CA ASN A 293 -13.19 -7.14 -14.67
C ASN A 293 -13.76 -6.24 -13.58
N VAL A 294 -14.56 -5.29 -14.00
CA VAL A 294 -15.35 -4.47 -13.09
C VAL A 294 -16.48 -5.35 -12.58
N GLN A 295 -16.43 -5.73 -11.32
CA GLN A 295 -17.62 -6.26 -10.65
C GLN A 295 -18.52 -5.05 -10.37
N HIS A 296 -19.66 -5.01 -11.05
CA HIS A 296 -20.71 -4.02 -10.83
C HIS A 296 -21.42 -4.25 -9.51
#